data_3da552c291c0305414a7cf6aae633b6f
#
_entry.id   3da552c291c0305414a7cf6aae633b6f
#
_cell.length_a   1.000
_cell.length_b   1.000
_cell.length_c   1.000
_cell.angle_alpha   90.00
_cell.angle_beta   90.00
_cell.angle_gamma   90.00
#
_symmetry.space_group_name_H-M   'P 1'
#
loop_
_entity.id
_entity.type
_entity.pdbx_description
1 polymer ?
#
loop_
_entity_poly.entity_id
_entity_poly.type
_entity_poly.pdbx_seq_one_letter_code
_entity_poly.pdbx_strand_id
1 'polypeptide(L)'
;RFPGTTLDKIEIPLDDGSFIYDTPGIIHRHQMAHYLTAKNLKYISPRKEIKPKTYQLNPEQTLFLAGLGRFDFVSGERQGFTAFFDNELQLHRTKLQGASDFYQKHAGTLLVPPTSKELKEFPELVRHEFTINEKTDVVFSGLGWIRVNEKAKIAAWAPMGVDVVIRKAII
;
A
#
# COMPACT_ATOMS: atom_id res chain seq x y z
N ARG A 1 11.19 -0.77 16.75
CA ARG A 1 9.79 -0.31 16.82
C ARG A 1 8.85 -1.49 16.77
N PHE A 2 7.88 -1.51 17.64
CA PHE A 2 6.88 -2.57 17.68
C PHE A 2 5.54 -2.04 17.19
N PRO A 3 4.81 -2.83 16.37
CA PRO A 3 3.46 -2.44 15.94
C PRO A 3 2.56 -2.21 17.16
N GLY A 4 1.77 -1.15 17.11
CA GLY A 4 0.85 -0.80 18.18
C GLY A 4 1.45 -0.03 19.35
N THR A 5 2.76 0.16 19.40
CA THR A 5 3.40 0.94 20.49
C THR A 5 3.35 2.43 20.25
N THR A 6 3.26 2.85 18.99
CA THR A 6 3.08 4.25 18.61
C THR A 6 1.62 4.46 18.31
N LEU A 7 0.94 5.25 19.14
CA LEU A 7 -0.51 5.39 19.06
C LEU A 7 -0.97 6.55 18.18
N ASP A 8 -0.11 7.52 17.92
CA ASP A 8 -0.49 8.74 17.24
C ASP A 8 0.20 8.98 15.90
N LYS A 9 1.24 8.23 15.58
CA LYS A 9 1.94 8.40 14.30
C LYS A 9 2.82 7.21 13.95
N ILE A 10 3.07 7.07 12.65
CA ILE A 10 4.04 6.15 12.09
C ILE A 10 5.21 6.99 11.57
N GLU A 11 6.42 6.64 12.01
CA GLU A 11 7.63 7.31 11.56
C GLU A 11 8.22 6.53 10.38
N ILE A 12 8.32 7.18 9.22
CA ILE A 12 8.82 6.55 8.00
C ILE A 12 10.11 7.25 7.59
N PRO A 13 11.27 6.58 7.67
CA PRO A 13 12.53 7.18 7.24
C PRO A 13 12.63 7.25 5.71
N LEU A 14 13.16 8.36 5.22
CA LEU A 14 13.40 8.59 3.80
C LEU A 14 14.90 8.56 3.49
N ASP A 15 15.25 8.40 2.21
CA ASP A 15 16.63 8.26 1.76
C ASP A 15 17.47 9.55 1.85
N ASP A 16 16.83 10.69 2.11
CA ASP A 16 17.55 11.96 2.35
C ASP A 16 17.90 12.19 3.83
N GLY A 17 17.65 11.19 4.68
CA GLY A 17 17.91 11.28 6.11
C GLY A 17 16.80 11.91 6.93
N SER A 18 15.73 12.36 6.28
CA SER A 18 14.56 12.91 6.98
C SER A 18 13.56 11.81 7.34
N PHE A 19 12.54 12.19 8.10
CA PHE A 19 11.46 11.29 8.48
C PHE A 19 10.13 11.92 8.15
N ILE A 20 9.17 11.08 7.76
CA ILE A 20 7.80 11.47 7.58
C ILE A 20 6.97 10.79 8.66
N TYR A 21 6.03 11.54 9.22
CA TYR A 21 5.11 11.02 10.21
C TYR A 21 3.75 10.86 9.56
N ASP A 22 3.23 9.64 9.63
CA ASP A 22 1.92 9.31 9.11
C ASP A 22 1.02 8.93 10.28
N THR A 23 0.03 9.77 10.53
CA THR A 23 -0.87 9.59 11.68
C THR A 23 -2.17 8.85 11.37
N PRO A 24 -2.66 8.80 10.12
CA PRO A 24 -3.92 8.12 9.85
C PRO A 24 -3.83 6.61 10.14
N GLY A 25 -4.91 6.04 10.59
CA GLY A 25 -5.06 4.59 10.64
C GLY A 25 -4.23 3.86 11.67
N ILE A 26 -3.85 4.50 12.76
CA ILE A 26 -3.08 3.86 13.84
C ILE A 26 -3.74 2.56 14.30
N ILE A 27 -5.06 2.58 14.50
CA ILE A 27 -5.82 1.39 14.92
C ILE A 27 -5.79 0.35 13.83
N HIS A 28 -5.93 0.76 12.57
CA HIS A 28 -5.94 -0.14 11.42
C HIS A 28 -4.57 -0.75 11.18
N ARG A 29 -3.49 0.01 11.41
CA ARG A 29 -2.14 -0.52 11.40
C ARG A 29 -1.99 -1.63 12.44
N HIS A 30 -2.55 -1.43 13.62
CA HIS A 30 -2.52 -2.44 14.67
C HIS A 30 -3.30 -3.68 14.26
N GLN A 31 -4.46 -3.50 13.63
CA GLN A 31 -5.25 -4.61 13.09
C GLN A 31 -4.49 -5.39 12.03
N MET A 32 -3.81 -4.70 11.13
CA MET A 32 -2.99 -5.37 10.11
C MET A 32 -1.87 -6.17 10.77
N ALA A 33 -1.22 -5.61 11.78
CA ALA A 33 -0.16 -6.30 12.52
C ALA A 33 -0.67 -7.59 13.16
N HIS A 34 -1.93 -7.61 13.59
CA HIS A 34 -2.54 -8.77 14.21
C HIS A 34 -2.56 -9.99 13.27
N TYR A 35 -2.66 -9.78 11.98
CA TYR A 35 -2.77 -10.84 10.98
C TYR A 35 -1.42 -11.31 10.42
N LEU A 36 -0.32 -10.67 10.81
CA LEU A 36 1.01 -10.97 10.28
C LEU A 36 1.90 -11.58 11.34
N THR A 37 2.77 -12.51 10.94
CA THR A 37 3.79 -13.07 11.82
C THR A 37 4.87 -12.02 12.08
N ALA A 38 5.66 -12.21 13.14
CA ALA A 38 6.74 -11.29 13.49
C ALA A 38 7.70 -11.06 12.32
N LYS A 39 7.96 -12.09 11.52
CA LYS A 39 8.84 -11.99 10.35
C LYS A 39 8.31 -10.95 9.32
N ASN A 40 6.99 -10.87 9.15
CA ASN A 40 6.37 -10.01 8.16
C ASN A 40 5.95 -8.65 8.70
N LEU A 41 6.03 -8.43 10.01
CA LEU A 41 5.73 -7.12 10.61
C LEU A 41 6.67 -6.02 10.13
N LYS A 42 7.85 -6.37 9.64
CA LYS A 42 8.82 -5.39 9.11
C LYS A 42 8.23 -4.56 7.96
N TYR A 43 7.29 -5.10 7.21
CA TYR A 43 6.70 -4.39 6.07
C TYR A 43 5.76 -3.26 6.49
N ILE A 44 5.26 -3.29 7.71
CA ILE A 44 4.39 -2.23 8.24
C ILE A 44 5.11 -1.32 9.24
N SER A 45 6.38 -1.59 9.52
CA SER A 45 7.22 -0.78 10.40
C SER A 45 8.65 -0.76 9.86
N PRO A 46 8.87 -0.11 8.70
CA PRO A 46 10.20 -0.12 8.10
C PRO A 46 11.23 0.51 9.03
N ARG A 47 12.42 -0.07 9.06
CA ARG A 47 13.54 0.40 9.89
C ARG A 47 14.64 1.02 9.08
N LYS A 48 14.63 0.84 7.76
CA LYS A 48 15.58 1.43 6.84
C LYS A 48 14.94 2.58 6.09
N GLU A 49 15.77 3.48 5.60
CA GLU A 49 15.29 4.57 4.75
C GLU A 49 14.51 4.00 3.56
N ILE A 50 13.32 4.57 3.33
CA ILE A 50 12.52 4.19 2.18
C ILE A 50 13.10 4.87 0.94
N LYS A 51 13.33 4.06 -0.09
CA LYS A 51 13.72 4.55 -1.42
C LYS A 51 12.49 4.53 -2.31
N PRO A 52 11.90 5.70 -2.60
CA PRO A 52 10.70 5.75 -3.43
C PRO A 52 10.96 5.14 -4.81
N LYS A 53 9.96 4.45 -5.33
CA LYS A 53 10.02 3.84 -6.66
C LYS A 53 8.87 4.36 -7.50
N THR A 54 9.16 4.79 -8.72
CA THR A 54 8.13 5.28 -9.63
C THR A 54 7.78 4.22 -10.67
N TYR A 55 6.50 3.95 -10.82
CA TYR A 55 5.96 2.99 -11.77
C TYR A 55 5.18 3.75 -12.83
N GLN A 56 5.62 3.65 -14.08
CA GLN A 56 4.87 4.21 -15.20
C GLN A 56 3.74 3.26 -15.53
N LEU A 57 2.51 3.73 -15.37
CA LEU A 57 1.34 2.90 -15.65
C LEU A 57 0.50 3.49 -16.76
N ASN A 58 -0.06 2.61 -17.56
CA ASN A 58 -1.17 2.93 -18.44
C ASN A 58 -2.48 2.75 -17.66
N PRO A 59 -3.56 3.45 -18.05
CA PRO A 59 -4.85 3.14 -17.46
C PRO A 59 -5.18 1.65 -17.65
N GLU A 60 -5.98 1.10 -16.76
CA GLU A 60 -6.35 -0.30 -16.71
C GLU A 60 -5.18 -1.23 -16.36
N GLN A 61 -4.22 -0.71 -15.58
CA GLN A 61 -3.18 -1.52 -14.95
C GLN A 61 -3.30 -1.45 -13.44
N THR A 62 -2.81 -2.51 -12.79
CA THR A 62 -2.88 -2.69 -11.34
C THR A 62 -1.49 -2.95 -10.78
N LEU A 63 -1.23 -2.40 -9.59
CA LEU A 63 -0.08 -2.75 -8.77
C LEU A 63 -0.57 -3.47 -7.53
N PHE A 64 -0.06 -4.67 -7.29
CA PHE A 64 -0.26 -5.35 -6.01
C PHE A 64 0.86 -4.95 -5.06
N LEU A 65 0.51 -4.64 -3.83
CA LEU A 65 1.46 -4.32 -2.74
C LEU A 65 1.72 -5.63 -2.02
N ALA A 66 2.52 -6.50 -2.61
CA ALA A 66 2.56 -7.91 -2.24
C ALA A 66 1.11 -8.43 -2.19
N GLY A 67 0.72 -9.15 -1.17
CA GLY A 67 -0.68 -9.53 -0.96
C GLY A 67 -1.39 -8.66 0.08
N LEU A 68 -0.77 -7.55 0.51
CA LEU A 68 -1.31 -6.69 1.57
C LEU A 68 -2.25 -5.61 1.07
N GLY A 69 -2.19 -5.30 -0.21
CA GLY A 69 -3.01 -4.24 -0.79
C GLY A 69 -2.94 -4.25 -2.31
N ARG A 70 -3.72 -3.38 -2.92
CA ARG A 70 -3.81 -3.31 -4.37
C ARG A 70 -4.14 -1.88 -4.80
N PHE A 71 -3.55 -1.44 -5.89
CA PHE A 71 -3.77 -0.11 -6.45
C PHE A 71 -4.10 -0.23 -7.93
N ASP A 72 -5.30 0.23 -8.33
CA ASP A 72 -5.76 0.20 -9.71
C ASP A 72 -5.71 1.59 -10.33
N PHE A 73 -5.08 1.71 -11.49
CA PHE A 73 -5.21 2.91 -12.32
C PHE A 73 -6.39 2.69 -13.26
N VAL A 74 -7.55 3.24 -12.89
CA VAL A 74 -8.81 2.95 -13.58
C VAL A 74 -8.92 3.73 -14.88
N SER A 75 -8.69 5.04 -14.84
CA SER A 75 -8.77 5.88 -16.04
C SER A 75 -7.91 7.15 -15.88
N GLY A 76 -7.47 7.67 -17.00
CA GLY A 76 -6.59 8.84 -17.07
C GLY A 76 -5.50 8.63 -18.10
N GLU A 77 -4.60 9.60 -18.21
CA GLU A 77 -3.46 9.49 -19.11
C GLU A 77 -2.32 8.73 -18.43
N ARG A 78 -1.53 8.03 -19.22
CA ARG A 78 -0.32 7.36 -18.73
C ARG A 78 0.50 8.32 -17.90
N GLN A 79 0.92 7.86 -16.70
CA GLN A 79 1.71 8.67 -15.80
C GLN A 79 2.54 7.81 -14.84
N GLY A 80 3.45 8.46 -14.12
CA GLY A 80 4.21 7.82 -13.07
C GLY A 80 3.47 7.89 -11.75
N PHE A 81 3.45 6.76 -11.04
CA PHE A 81 2.95 6.67 -9.66
C PHE A 81 4.14 6.34 -8.78
N THR A 82 4.36 7.15 -7.76
CA THR A 82 5.53 6.99 -6.89
C THR A 82 5.13 6.29 -5.60
N ALA A 83 5.72 5.14 -5.36
CA ALA A 83 5.39 4.28 -4.23
C ALA A 83 6.39 4.48 -3.09
N PHE A 84 5.86 4.68 -1.88
CA PHE A 84 6.61 4.87 -0.65
C PHE A 84 6.24 3.76 0.34
N PHE A 85 6.89 2.61 0.17
CA PHE A 85 6.70 1.44 1.02
C PHE A 85 8.05 0.90 1.45
N ASP A 86 8.06 0.00 2.41
CA ASP A 86 9.28 -0.71 2.79
C ASP A 86 10.00 -1.21 1.53
N ASN A 87 11.33 -1.06 1.50
CA ASN A 87 12.13 -1.36 0.31
C ASN A 87 12.04 -2.83 -0.12
N GLU A 88 11.72 -3.71 0.81
CA GLU A 88 11.63 -5.14 0.52
C GLU A 88 10.22 -5.59 0.15
N LEU A 89 9.23 -4.68 0.25
CA LEU A 89 7.87 -5.02 -0.17
C LEU A 89 7.82 -5.13 -1.70
N GLN A 90 7.45 -6.28 -2.19
CA GLN A 90 7.39 -6.53 -3.64
C GLN A 90 6.10 -5.94 -4.20
N LEU A 91 6.22 -5.04 -5.19
CA LEU A 91 5.09 -4.55 -5.93
C LEU A 91 5.02 -5.31 -7.27
N HIS A 92 3.84 -5.79 -7.59
CA HIS A 92 3.65 -6.61 -8.78
C HIS A 92 2.63 -5.97 -9.72
N ARG A 93 3.04 -5.71 -10.96
CA ARG A 93 2.18 -5.11 -11.98
C ARG A 93 1.41 -6.18 -12.73
N THR A 94 0.12 -5.93 -12.96
CA THR A 94 -0.71 -6.79 -13.78
C THR A 94 -1.77 -5.93 -14.50
N LYS A 95 -2.55 -6.55 -15.37
CA LYS A 95 -3.70 -5.88 -15.97
C LYS A 95 -4.82 -5.77 -14.94
N LEU A 96 -5.58 -4.67 -15.00
CA LEU A 96 -6.77 -4.50 -14.17
C LEU A 96 -7.77 -5.62 -14.45
N GLN A 97 -7.99 -5.94 -15.73
CA GLN A 97 -8.81 -7.08 -16.10
C GLN A 97 -8.15 -8.37 -15.60
N GLY A 98 -8.86 -9.13 -14.81
CA GLY A 98 -8.34 -10.37 -14.22
C GLY A 98 -7.53 -10.18 -12.95
N ALA A 99 -7.40 -8.94 -12.43
CA ALA A 99 -6.60 -8.70 -11.23
C ALA A 99 -7.15 -9.43 -10.00
N SER A 100 -8.47 -9.49 -9.85
CA SER A 100 -9.06 -10.22 -8.72
C SER A 100 -8.78 -11.71 -8.78
N ASP A 101 -8.86 -12.29 -9.96
CA ASP A 101 -8.52 -13.71 -10.17
C ASP A 101 -7.03 -13.95 -9.93
N PHE A 102 -6.20 -13.01 -10.37
CA PHE A 102 -4.76 -13.05 -10.13
C PHE A 102 -4.46 -13.08 -8.63
N TYR A 103 -5.14 -12.25 -7.86
CA TYR A 103 -4.96 -12.21 -6.41
C TYR A 103 -5.35 -13.54 -5.77
N GLN A 104 -6.52 -14.08 -6.13
CA GLN A 104 -6.97 -15.36 -5.59
C GLN A 104 -6.00 -16.48 -5.89
N LYS A 105 -5.43 -16.48 -7.08
CA LYS A 105 -4.48 -17.53 -7.49
C LYS A 105 -3.13 -17.40 -6.80
N HIS A 106 -2.65 -16.19 -6.58
CA HIS A 106 -1.26 -15.95 -6.18
C HIS A 106 -1.05 -15.41 -4.76
N ALA A 107 -2.11 -15.01 -4.07
CA ALA A 107 -1.98 -14.57 -2.69
C ALA A 107 -1.40 -15.70 -1.82
N GLY A 108 -0.39 -15.36 -1.03
CA GLY A 108 0.27 -16.33 -0.18
C GLY A 108 1.37 -17.13 -0.87
N THR A 109 1.54 -16.98 -2.18
CA THR A 109 2.60 -17.65 -2.95
C THR A 109 3.44 -16.61 -3.66
N LEU A 110 3.07 -16.18 -4.86
CA LEU A 110 3.77 -15.10 -5.56
C LEU A 110 3.60 -13.76 -4.84
N LEU A 111 2.41 -13.49 -4.32
CA LEU A 111 2.11 -12.26 -3.57
C LEU A 111 2.25 -12.55 -2.07
N VAL A 112 3.43 -12.31 -1.55
CA VAL A 112 3.81 -12.56 -0.15
C VAL A 112 4.48 -11.30 0.38
N PRO A 113 4.21 -10.81 1.62
CA PRO A 113 3.18 -11.28 2.56
C PRO A 113 1.76 -10.96 2.09
N PRO A 114 0.71 -11.56 2.69
CA PRO A 114 0.77 -12.57 3.74
C PRO A 114 1.21 -13.94 3.19
N THR A 115 1.71 -14.79 4.08
CA THR A 115 2.00 -16.17 3.73
C THR A 115 0.70 -16.95 3.55
N SER A 116 0.77 -18.14 2.95
CA SER A 116 -0.41 -19.00 2.80
C SER A 116 -1.07 -19.28 4.14
N LYS A 117 -0.27 -19.44 5.20
CA LYS A 117 -0.77 -19.69 6.55
C LYS A 117 -1.46 -18.46 7.12
N GLU A 118 -0.84 -17.28 6.99
CA GLU A 118 -1.42 -16.02 7.46
C GLU A 118 -2.70 -15.69 6.71
N LEU A 119 -2.77 -16.05 5.43
CA LEU A 119 -3.88 -15.70 4.55
C LEU A 119 -5.21 -16.27 5.02
N LYS A 120 -5.19 -17.38 5.77
CA LYS A 120 -6.40 -18.01 6.28
C LYS A 120 -7.23 -17.09 7.17
N GLU A 121 -6.56 -16.19 7.88
CA GLU A 121 -7.21 -15.23 8.78
C GLU A 121 -7.05 -13.78 8.31
N PHE A 122 -6.44 -13.59 7.14
CA PHE A 122 -6.21 -12.26 6.60
C PHE A 122 -7.52 -11.73 6.00
N PRO A 123 -7.95 -10.51 6.37
CA PRO A 123 -9.22 -9.96 5.86
C PRO A 123 -9.21 -9.80 4.35
N GLU A 124 -10.40 -9.86 3.76
CA GLU A 124 -10.55 -9.57 2.34
C GLU A 124 -10.17 -8.14 2.03
N LEU A 125 -9.63 -7.91 0.84
CA LEU A 125 -9.34 -6.58 0.35
C LEU A 125 -10.62 -5.88 -0.04
N VAL A 126 -10.80 -4.65 0.43
CA VAL A 126 -11.95 -3.81 0.16
C VAL A 126 -11.54 -2.67 -0.76
N ARG A 127 -12.35 -2.41 -1.78
CA ARG A 127 -12.10 -1.40 -2.80
C ARG A 127 -12.53 -0.01 -2.34
N HIS A 128 -11.63 0.97 -2.51
CA HIS A 128 -11.90 2.39 -2.25
C HIS A 128 -11.57 3.17 -3.52
N GLU A 129 -12.57 3.78 -4.15
CA GLU A 129 -12.37 4.54 -5.38
C GLU A 129 -12.22 6.03 -5.07
N PHE A 130 -11.27 6.67 -5.78
CA PHE A 130 -11.02 8.09 -5.64
C PHE A 130 -10.84 8.74 -7.01
N THR A 131 -11.34 9.97 -7.14
CA THR A 131 -11.06 10.81 -8.28
C THR A 131 -10.00 11.81 -7.86
N ILE A 132 -8.85 11.77 -8.52
CA ILE A 132 -7.69 12.58 -8.18
C ILE A 132 -7.62 13.74 -9.17
N ASN A 133 -7.59 14.97 -8.67
CA ASN A 133 -7.56 16.18 -9.50
C ASN A 133 -6.25 16.95 -9.39
N GLU A 134 -5.44 16.65 -8.42
CA GLU A 134 -4.13 17.28 -8.21
C GLU A 134 -3.17 16.27 -7.60
N LYS A 135 -1.92 16.63 -7.46
CA LYS A 135 -0.89 15.77 -6.87
C LYS A 135 -1.31 15.35 -5.47
N THR A 136 -1.54 14.07 -5.27
CA THR A 136 -2.20 13.51 -4.09
C THR A 136 -1.52 12.23 -3.64
N ASP A 137 -1.40 12.05 -2.33
CA ASP A 137 -1.00 10.79 -1.73
C ASP A 137 -2.22 9.94 -1.43
N VAL A 138 -2.18 8.69 -1.88
CA VAL A 138 -3.16 7.67 -1.52
C VAL A 138 -2.52 6.81 -0.44
N VAL A 139 -2.98 6.95 0.79
CA VAL A 139 -2.34 6.38 1.97
C VAL A 139 -3.02 5.07 2.36
N PHE A 140 -2.24 4.00 2.39
CA PHE A 140 -2.67 2.69 2.92
C PHE A 140 -2.22 2.67 4.39
N SER A 141 -3.15 2.91 5.28
CA SER A 141 -2.86 3.16 6.69
C SER A 141 -1.98 2.08 7.32
N GLY A 142 -0.86 2.50 7.88
CA GLY A 142 0.11 1.61 8.51
C GLY A 142 1.05 0.89 7.56
N LEU A 143 0.91 1.09 6.25
CA LEU A 143 1.75 0.40 5.26
C LEU A 143 2.65 1.37 4.46
N GLY A 144 2.08 2.45 3.98
CA GLY A 144 2.77 3.41 3.13
C GLY A 144 1.79 4.13 2.22
N TRP A 145 2.30 4.74 1.17
CA TRP A 145 1.40 5.47 0.26
C TRP A 145 1.92 5.47 -1.17
N ILE A 146 1.01 5.81 -2.09
CA ILE A 146 1.32 6.02 -3.50
C ILE A 146 0.96 7.45 -3.85
N ARG A 147 1.94 8.19 -4.39
CA ARG A 147 1.72 9.54 -4.89
C ARG A 147 1.22 9.48 -6.32
N VAL A 148 0.04 10.05 -6.55
CA VAL A 148 -0.54 10.24 -7.88
C VAL A 148 -0.13 11.63 -8.35
N ASN A 149 0.52 11.72 -9.49
CA ASN A 149 1.13 12.98 -9.95
C ASN A 149 0.21 13.82 -10.85
N GLU A 150 -0.70 13.19 -11.56
CA GLU A 150 -1.61 13.83 -12.51
C GLU A 150 -3.04 13.38 -12.23
N LYS A 151 -4.00 14.03 -12.91
CA LYS A 151 -5.39 13.63 -12.79
C LYS A 151 -5.58 12.17 -13.13
N ALA A 152 -6.37 11.48 -12.33
CA ALA A 152 -6.64 10.07 -12.51
C ALA A 152 -7.86 9.63 -11.71
N LYS A 153 -8.54 8.60 -12.19
CA LYS A 153 -9.45 7.83 -11.37
C LYS A 153 -8.71 6.57 -10.96
N ILE A 154 -8.65 6.33 -9.67
CA ILE A 154 -7.93 5.17 -9.11
C ILE A 154 -8.81 4.44 -8.12
N ALA A 155 -8.46 3.19 -7.84
CA ALA A 155 -9.06 2.44 -6.75
C ALA A 155 -7.94 1.83 -5.93
N ALA A 156 -8.04 1.99 -4.62
CA ALA A 156 -7.09 1.43 -3.68
C ALA A 156 -7.80 0.38 -2.84
N TRP A 157 -7.16 -0.78 -2.69
CA TRP A 157 -7.75 -1.89 -1.95
C TRP A 157 -6.87 -2.18 -0.74
N ALA A 158 -7.50 -2.27 0.41
CA ALA A 158 -6.84 -2.61 1.67
C ALA A 158 -7.68 -3.65 2.40
N PRO A 159 -7.07 -4.40 3.34
CA PRO A 159 -7.83 -5.35 4.14
C PRO A 159 -8.99 -4.66 4.86
N MET A 160 -10.11 -5.35 4.99
CA MET A 160 -11.25 -4.84 5.73
C MET A 160 -10.81 -4.38 7.12
N GLY A 161 -11.20 -3.17 7.51
CA GLY A 161 -10.80 -2.55 8.76
C GLY A 161 -9.55 -1.69 8.66
N VAL A 162 -8.83 -1.75 7.55
CA VAL A 162 -7.66 -0.89 7.29
C VAL A 162 -8.10 0.27 6.42
N ASP A 163 -7.84 1.50 6.86
CA ASP A 163 -8.26 2.69 6.12
C ASP A 163 -7.38 2.98 4.92
N VAL A 164 -8.02 3.49 3.88
CA VAL A 164 -7.36 4.16 2.78
C VAL A 164 -7.83 5.59 2.76
N VAL A 165 -6.92 6.53 2.84
CA VAL A 165 -7.25 7.96 2.83
C VAL A 165 -6.41 8.68 1.79
N ILE A 166 -6.92 9.83 1.32
CA ILE A 166 -6.16 10.69 0.41
C ILE A 166 -5.79 11.98 1.13
N ARG A 167 -4.66 12.55 0.74
CA ARG A 167 -4.19 13.83 1.27
C ARG A 167 -3.36 14.53 0.20
N LYS A 168 -3.19 15.84 0.34
CA LYS A 168 -2.23 16.56 -0.50
C LYS A 168 -0.87 15.90 -0.40
N ALA A 169 -0.17 15.79 -1.52
CA ALA A 169 1.16 15.19 -1.53
C ALA A 169 2.10 15.97 -0.60
N ILE A 170 2.80 15.25 0.28
CA ILE A 170 3.72 15.85 1.24
C ILE A 170 5.14 15.99 0.70
N ILE A 171 5.40 15.41 -0.45
CA ILE A 171 6.70 15.54 -1.13
C ILE A 171 6.50 15.98 -2.58
#